data_7812a6708415aaa564b30f15dd6dd721
#
_entry.id   7812a6708415aaa564b30f15dd6dd721
#
_cell.length_a   1.000
_cell.length_b   1.000
_cell.length_c   1.000
_cell.angle_alpha   90.00
_cell.angle_beta   90.00
_cell.angle_gamma   90.00
#
_symmetry.space_group_name_H-M   'P 1'
#
loop_
_entity.id
_entity.type
_entity.pdbx_description
1 polymer ?
#
loop_
_entity_poly.entity_id
_entity_poly.type
_entity_poly.pdbx_seq_one_letter_code
_entity_poly.pdbx_strand_id
1 'polypeptide(L)'
;MKALLTFVFMIVSLKAFSHPVIYKDGWAINSSNMAKYSNNYVLYSFTNRFAVGVEHDRFDKVDVGLLKFNSLVARHNGDDSQANLYFHGGVGKEIYNYGAEADWETRVLYTSIKHLRFEGPRYQDYYVTQGRVGLSPVKTGFDKLQIWFMVQGMVIHNVEDTVMITPMLRFFYHNVLWEVGSSTRGDWMLNLMVHY
;
A
#
# COMPACT_ATOMS: atom_id res chain seq x y z
N MET A 1 28.40 16.06 8.16
CA MET A 1 27.88 14.82 8.79
C MET A 1 26.89 15.07 9.92
N LYS A 2 27.03 16.07 10.81
CA LYS A 2 26.08 16.30 11.93
C LYS A 2 24.70 16.79 11.47
N ALA A 3 24.60 17.55 10.37
CA ALA A 3 23.31 18.05 9.85
C ALA A 3 22.43 16.95 9.21
N LEU A 4 23.03 15.90 8.66
CA LEU A 4 22.29 14.78 8.06
C LEU A 4 21.67 13.89 9.15
N LEU A 5 22.34 13.72 10.30
CA LEU A 5 21.80 12.97 11.44
C LEU A 5 20.64 13.72 12.11
N THR A 6 20.63 15.04 12.13
CA THR A 6 19.56 15.85 12.75
C THR A 6 18.28 15.78 11.90
N PHE A 7 18.38 15.66 10.56
CA PHE A 7 17.24 15.51 9.68
C PHE A 7 16.53 14.15 9.85
N VAL A 8 17.28 13.11 10.18
CA VAL A 8 16.72 11.76 10.43
C VAL A 8 15.99 11.71 11.80
N PHE A 9 16.37 12.54 12.78
CA PHE A 9 15.76 12.53 14.12
C PHE A 9 14.52 13.41 14.26
N MET A 10 14.18 14.25 13.28
CA MET A 10 12.96 15.10 13.31
C MET A 10 11.68 14.34 12.88
N ILE A 11 11.76 13.04 12.59
CA ILE A 11 10.62 12.20 12.21
C ILE A 11 9.99 11.55 13.46
N VAL A 12 9.89 12.25 14.56
CA VAL A 12 9.34 11.69 15.80
C VAL A 12 7.98 12.31 16.14
N SER A 13 7.01 11.41 16.20
CA SER A 13 5.71 11.45 16.86
C SER A 13 4.49 11.86 16.04
N LEU A 14 4.02 10.93 15.21
CA LEU A 14 2.59 10.86 14.87
C LEU A 14 2.18 9.39 14.82
N LYS A 15 1.01 9.05 15.37
CA LYS A 15 0.42 7.71 15.30
C LYS A 15 0.15 7.40 13.83
N ALA A 16 1.00 6.63 13.19
CA ALA A 16 0.87 6.30 11.79
C ALA A 16 0.26 4.91 11.63
N PHE A 17 -0.82 4.85 10.89
CA PHE A 17 -1.42 3.64 10.35
C PHE A 17 -1.05 3.56 8.87
N SER A 18 -0.80 2.35 8.39
CA SER A 18 -0.46 2.10 6.98
C SER A 18 -1.69 2.16 6.08
N HIS A 19 -2.21 3.35 5.80
CA HIS A 19 -3.41 3.57 4.99
C HIS A 19 -3.14 4.43 3.76
N PRO A 20 -3.89 4.22 2.64
CA PRO A 20 -3.78 5.03 1.41
C PRO A 20 -4.20 6.50 1.59
N VAL A 21 -4.99 6.80 2.63
CA VAL A 21 -5.36 8.15 3.08
C VAL A 21 -5.04 8.25 4.55
N ILE A 22 -4.18 9.18 4.91
CA ILE A 22 -3.73 9.40 6.28
C ILE A 22 -4.40 10.64 6.90
N TYR A 23 -3.85 11.16 7.98
CA TYR A 23 -4.37 12.39 8.60
C TYR A 23 -4.22 13.60 7.66
N LYS A 24 -4.99 14.65 7.95
CA LYS A 24 -4.93 15.92 7.22
C LYS A 24 -3.52 16.51 7.24
N ASP A 25 -3.09 17.06 6.09
CA ASP A 25 -1.79 17.66 5.83
C ASP A 25 -0.60 16.68 5.90
N GLY A 26 -0.87 15.36 5.85
CA GLY A 26 0.15 14.33 5.87
C GLY A 26 0.54 13.83 4.47
N TRP A 27 1.73 13.24 4.39
CA TRP A 27 2.29 12.63 3.18
C TRP A 27 2.39 11.11 3.33
N ALA A 28 1.94 10.37 2.32
CA ALA A 28 2.16 8.94 2.18
C ALA A 28 3.08 8.67 1.00
N ILE A 29 4.17 7.97 1.26
CA ILE A 29 5.14 7.54 0.25
C ILE A 29 5.13 6.02 0.26
N ASN A 30 4.93 5.41 -0.90
CA ASN A 30 4.94 3.97 -1.07
C ASN A 30 5.87 3.55 -2.20
N SER A 31 6.61 2.48 -1.99
CA SER A 31 7.39 1.81 -3.01
C SER A 31 7.21 0.30 -2.86
N SER A 32 6.38 -0.28 -3.70
CA SER A 32 6.10 -1.72 -3.74
C SER A 32 6.68 -2.31 -5.01
N ASN A 33 7.60 -3.24 -4.87
CA ASN A 33 8.34 -3.82 -5.99
C ASN A 33 8.26 -5.34 -5.95
N MET A 34 7.89 -5.93 -7.08
CA MET A 34 7.88 -7.34 -7.37
C MET A 34 8.53 -7.57 -8.75
N ALA A 35 8.81 -8.82 -9.11
CA ALA A 35 9.49 -9.13 -10.36
C ALA A 35 8.77 -8.58 -11.61
N LYS A 36 7.43 -8.71 -11.67
CA LYS A 36 6.61 -8.32 -12.83
C LYS A 36 5.69 -7.13 -12.58
N TYR A 37 5.68 -6.58 -11.37
CA TYR A 37 4.83 -5.45 -11.01
C TYR A 37 5.50 -4.56 -9.98
N SER A 38 5.45 -3.27 -10.21
CA SER A 38 5.77 -2.29 -9.17
C SER A 38 4.73 -1.19 -9.12
N ASN A 39 4.48 -0.70 -7.91
CA ASN A 39 3.57 0.42 -7.63
C ASN A 39 4.27 1.39 -6.70
N ASN A 40 4.58 2.56 -7.19
CA ASN A 40 5.27 3.60 -6.45
C ASN A 40 4.42 4.87 -6.47
N TYR A 41 4.18 5.48 -5.30
CA TYR A 41 3.42 6.72 -5.25
C TYR A 41 3.87 7.66 -4.13
N VAL A 42 3.58 8.94 -4.34
CA VAL A 42 3.65 9.98 -3.33
C VAL A 42 2.32 10.70 -3.29
N LEU A 43 1.66 10.71 -2.14
CA LEU A 43 0.35 11.28 -1.92
C LEU A 43 0.39 12.32 -0.80
N TYR A 44 -0.36 13.40 -0.97
CA TYR A 44 -0.65 14.40 0.04
C TYR A 44 -2.13 14.32 0.43
N SER A 45 -2.41 14.16 1.72
CA SER A 45 -3.75 14.11 2.28
C SER A 45 -4.18 15.52 2.70
N PHE A 46 -4.87 16.25 1.83
CA PHE A 46 -5.38 17.59 2.17
C PHE A 46 -6.59 17.56 3.12
N THR A 47 -7.19 16.40 3.31
CA THR A 47 -8.16 16.11 4.37
C THR A 47 -7.91 14.71 4.92
N ASN A 48 -8.60 14.35 6.00
CA ASN A 48 -8.61 12.97 6.54
C ASN A 48 -9.40 11.95 5.66
N ARG A 49 -9.93 12.39 4.52
CA ARG A 49 -10.71 11.54 3.59
C ARG A 49 -10.17 11.54 2.17
N PHE A 50 -9.36 12.52 1.79
CA PHE A 50 -8.92 12.69 0.40
C PHE A 50 -7.43 12.94 0.33
N ALA A 51 -6.77 12.20 -0.55
CA ALA A 51 -5.37 12.38 -0.90
C ALA A 51 -5.19 12.44 -2.40
N VAL A 52 -4.24 13.27 -2.84
CA VAL A 52 -3.85 13.42 -4.25
C VAL A 52 -2.34 13.35 -4.38
N GLY A 53 -1.85 12.96 -5.52
CA GLY A 53 -0.42 12.90 -5.79
C GLY A 53 -0.08 12.29 -7.12
N VAL A 54 1.07 11.64 -7.16
CA VAL A 54 1.58 10.99 -8.37
C VAL A 54 1.83 9.52 -8.10
N GLU A 55 1.59 8.70 -9.10
CA GLU A 55 1.80 7.25 -9.08
C GLU A 55 2.58 6.83 -10.33
N HIS A 56 3.47 5.88 -10.16
CA HIS A 56 4.14 5.18 -11.23
C HIS A 56 3.97 3.68 -11.04
N ASP A 57 3.28 3.06 -11.98
CA ASP A 57 3.12 1.62 -12.07
C ASP A 57 3.98 1.04 -13.18
N ARG A 58 4.51 -0.14 -12.97
CA ARG A 58 5.17 -0.92 -14.01
C ARG A 58 4.57 -2.31 -14.06
N PHE A 59 4.10 -2.70 -15.22
CA PHE A 59 3.58 -4.03 -15.54
C PHE A 59 4.52 -4.72 -16.51
N ASP A 60 5.37 -5.64 -16.06
CA ASP A 60 6.44 -6.28 -16.84
C ASP A 60 7.30 -5.22 -17.57
N LYS A 61 6.99 -4.91 -18.81
CA LYS A 61 7.70 -3.93 -19.67
C LYS A 61 6.95 -2.63 -19.90
N VAL A 62 5.79 -2.45 -19.29
CA VAL A 62 4.92 -1.29 -19.51
C VAL A 62 4.99 -0.37 -18.28
N ASP A 63 5.41 0.86 -18.50
CA ASP A 63 5.45 1.91 -17.49
C ASP A 63 4.25 2.85 -17.63
N VAL A 64 3.62 3.16 -16.49
CA VAL A 64 2.42 3.98 -16.39
C VAL A 64 2.61 5.07 -15.34
N GLY A 65 2.57 6.33 -15.78
CA GLY A 65 2.56 7.50 -14.87
C GLY A 65 1.16 8.07 -14.74
N LEU A 66 0.71 8.31 -13.51
CA LEU A 66 -0.64 8.81 -13.21
C LEU A 66 -0.62 9.97 -12.22
N LEU A 67 -1.54 10.90 -12.39
CA LEU A 67 -2.03 11.72 -11.29
C LEU A 67 -3.01 10.85 -10.49
N LYS A 68 -2.70 10.61 -9.22
CA LYS A 68 -3.44 9.71 -8.35
C LYS A 68 -4.36 10.46 -7.42
N PHE A 69 -5.52 9.86 -7.18
CA PHE A 69 -6.51 10.28 -6.20
C PHE A 69 -6.96 9.09 -5.36
N ASN A 70 -6.96 9.26 -4.04
CA ASN A 70 -7.51 8.29 -3.11
C ASN A 70 -8.56 8.94 -2.22
N SER A 71 -9.63 8.20 -1.95
CA SER A 71 -10.69 8.61 -1.03
C SER A 71 -10.97 7.54 0.01
N LEU A 72 -11.01 7.93 1.28
CA LEU A 72 -11.59 7.12 2.36
C LEU A 72 -13.12 7.27 2.33
N VAL A 73 -13.80 6.29 1.75
CA VAL A 73 -15.26 6.29 1.58
C VAL A 73 -15.96 6.04 2.91
N ALA A 74 -15.50 5.03 3.65
CA ALA A 74 -16.06 4.67 4.94
C ALA A 74 -14.98 4.19 5.90
N ARG A 75 -15.16 4.49 7.19
CA ARG A 75 -14.37 3.95 8.30
C ARG A 75 -15.29 3.57 9.44
N HIS A 76 -15.09 2.37 9.95
CA HIS A 76 -15.74 1.89 11.16
C HIS A 76 -14.68 1.58 12.20
N ASN A 77 -14.78 2.19 13.37
CA ASN A 77 -13.91 1.93 14.51
C ASN A 77 -14.70 1.14 15.55
N GLY A 78 -14.29 -0.10 15.81
CA GLY A 78 -14.73 -0.87 16.96
C GLY A 78 -13.80 -0.65 18.16
N ASP A 79 -14.06 -1.34 19.26
CA ASP A 79 -13.27 -1.19 20.50
C ASP A 79 -11.80 -1.61 20.30
N ASP A 80 -11.57 -2.71 19.58
CA ASP A 80 -10.24 -3.27 19.30
C ASP A 80 -9.97 -3.48 17.81
N SER A 81 -10.79 -2.90 16.92
CA SER A 81 -10.68 -3.11 15.48
C SER A 81 -10.99 -1.85 14.68
N GLN A 82 -10.47 -1.79 13.46
CA GLN A 82 -10.81 -0.77 12.49
C GLN A 82 -11.10 -1.44 11.14
N ALA A 83 -12.13 -0.97 10.43
CA ALA A 83 -12.42 -1.34 9.06
C ALA A 83 -12.48 -0.09 8.19
N ASN A 84 -11.92 -0.16 7.00
CA ASN A 84 -11.87 0.95 6.06
C ASN A 84 -12.31 0.48 4.68
N LEU A 85 -12.91 1.41 3.94
CA LEU A 85 -13.21 1.27 2.52
C LEU A 85 -12.65 2.48 1.79
N TYR A 86 -11.81 2.22 0.78
CA TYR A 86 -11.19 3.25 -0.05
C TYR A 86 -11.63 3.12 -1.49
N PHE A 87 -11.70 4.25 -2.15
CA PHE A 87 -11.72 4.36 -3.61
C PHE A 87 -10.37 4.89 -4.09
N HIS A 88 -9.87 4.32 -5.17
CA HIS A 88 -8.65 4.71 -5.85
C HIS A 88 -8.99 5.16 -7.27
N GLY A 89 -8.37 6.22 -7.74
CA GLY A 89 -8.44 6.68 -9.11
C GLY A 89 -7.14 7.30 -9.56
N GLY A 90 -6.90 7.28 -10.85
CA GLY A 90 -5.73 7.90 -11.44
C GLY A 90 -5.95 8.22 -12.92
N VAL A 91 -5.31 9.28 -13.40
CA VAL A 91 -5.37 9.72 -14.78
C VAL A 91 -3.96 9.99 -15.28
N GLY A 92 -3.59 9.39 -16.41
CA GLY A 92 -2.32 9.59 -17.11
C GLY A 92 -2.50 9.91 -18.57
N LYS A 93 -1.40 9.87 -19.31
CA LYS A 93 -1.44 10.04 -20.76
C LYS A 93 -2.02 8.78 -21.42
N GLU A 94 -3.20 8.91 -22.02
CA GLU A 94 -3.92 7.81 -22.70
C GLU A 94 -4.27 6.61 -21.79
N ILE A 95 -4.28 6.79 -20.45
CA ILE A 95 -4.61 5.76 -19.49
C ILE A 95 -5.29 6.37 -18.27
N TYR A 96 -6.21 5.63 -17.68
CA TYR A 96 -6.76 5.92 -16.35
C TYR A 96 -6.91 4.62 -15.56
N ASN A 97 -6.89 4.73 -14.24
CA ASN A 97 -7.23 3.61 -13.36
C ASN A 97 -8.33 3.99 -12.40
N TYR A 98 -9.03 2.97 -11.94
CA TYR A 98 -9.98 3.08 -10.84
C TYR A 98 -10.10 1.76 -10.09
N GLY A 99 -10.56 1.83 -8.85
CA GLY A 99 -10.75 0.63 -8.07
C GLY A 99 -11.10 0.91 -6.63
N ALA A 100 -11.16 -0.16 -5.85
CA ALA A 100 -11.49 -0.11 -4.44
C ALA A 100 -10.55 -1.00 -3.62
N GLU A 101 -10.41 -0.62 -2.36
CA GLU A 101 -9.70 -1.40 -1.35
C GLU A 101 -10.53 -1.41 -0.07
N ALA A 102 -10.69 -2.58 0.52
CA ALA A 102 -11.26 -2.72 1.85
C ALA A 102 -10.24 -3.40 2.75
N ASP A 103 -10.07 -2.90 3.95
CA ASP A 103 -9.27 -3.53 4.98
C ASP A 103 -10.03 -3.65 6.30
N TRP A 104 -9.63 -4.61 7.08
CA TRP A 104 -10.02 -4.77 8.47
C TRP A 104 -8.83 -5.22 9.28
N GLU A 105 -8.60 -4.55 10.41
CA GLU A 105 -7.47 -4.83 11.27
C GLU A 105 -7.83 -4.76 12.76
N THR A 106 -7.11 -5.56 13.52
CA THR A 106 -6.97 -5.48 14.95
C THR A 106 -5.49 -5.30 15.30
N ARG A 107 -5.13 -5.35 16.56
CA ARG A 107 -3.71 -5.34 16.97
C ARG A 107 -2.95 -6.61 16.61
N VAL A 108 -3.63 -7.69 16.22
CA VAL A 108 -3.01 -9.00 15.96
C VAL A 108 -3.45 -9.62 14.63
N LEU A 109 -4.57 -9.19 14.08
CA LEU A 109 -5.10 -9.69 12.79
C LEU A 109 -5.24 -8.55 11.80
N TYR A 110 -4.88 -8.81 10.56
CA TYR A 110 -5.04 -7.92 9.42
C TYR A 110 -5.61 -8.69 8.24
N THR A 111 -6.57 -8.11 7.55
CA THR A 111 -7.04 -8.59 6.26
C THR A 111 -7.29 -7.43 5.32
N SER A 112 -7.04 -7.61 4.02
CA SER A 112 -7.44 -6.64 3.01
C SER A 112 -7.73 -7.30 1.68
N ILE A 113 -8.55 -6.64 0.89
CA ILE A 113 -8.78 -6.93 -0.52
C ILE A 113 -8.70 -5.62 -1.30
N LYS A 114 -8.01 -5.66 -2.44
CA LYS A 114 -7.85 -4.53 -3.36
C LYS A 114 -8.10 -4.99 -4.78
N HIS A 115 -8.83 -4.19 -5.55
CA HIS A 115 -9.01 -4.38 -6.97
C HIS A 115 -8.81 -3.05 -7.69
N LEU A 116 -7.89 -3.02 -8.67
CA LEU A 116 -7.62 -1.86 -9.52
C LEU A 116 -7.75 -2.30 -10.96
N ARG A 117 -8.44 -1.50 -11.77
CA ARG A 117 -8.55 -1.67 -13.21
C ARG A 117 -7.87 -0.50 -13.93
N PHE A 118 -7.14 -0.81 -14.98
CA PHE A 118 -6.43 0.15 -15.84
C PHE A 118 -7.02 0.08 -17.22
N GLU A 119 -7.42 1.22 -17.77
CA GLU A 119 -8.04 1.33 -19.08
C GLU A 119 -7.37 2.42 -19.91
N GLY A 120 -7.26 2.17 -21.21
CA GLY A 120 -6.71 3.11 -22.18
C GLY A 120 -6.48 2.43 -23.52
N PRO A 121 -6.29 3.19 -24.62
CA PRO A 121 -6.18 2.63 -25.98
C PRO A 121 -5.07 1.60 -26.15
N ARG A 122 -4.01 1.66 -25.32
CA ARG A 122 -2.85 0.76 -25.36
C ARG A 122 -2.81 -0.23 -24.19
N TYR A 123 -3.76 -0.12 -23.24
CA TYR A 123 -3.72 -0.80 -21.95
C TYR A 123 -5.07 -1.47 -21.64
N GLN A 124 -5.71 -2.03 -22.69
CA GLN A 124 -7.00 -2.69 -22.53
C GLN A 124 -6.89 -3.87 -21.58
N ASP A 125 -7.79 -3.87 -20.61
CA ASP A 125 -8.04 -4.99 -19.69
C ASP A 125 -6.91 -5.38 -18.69
N TYR A 126 -6.00 -4.45 -18.33
CA TYR A 126 -5.14 -4.69 -17.18
C TYR A 126 -5.93 -4.50 -15.88
N TYR A 127 -5.89 -5.48 -15.00
CA TYR A 127 -6.36 -5.30 -13.63
C TYR A 127 -5.49 -6.04 -12.64
N VAL A 128 -5.41 -5.49 -11.42
CA VAL A 128 -4.70 -6.06 -10.29
C VAL A 128 -5.72 -6.38 -9.21
N THR A 129 -5.81 -7.65 -8.84
CA THR A 129 -6.59 -8.10 -7.68
C THR A 129 -5.64 -8.66 -6.64
N GLN A 130 -5.73 -8.16 -5.42
CA GLN A 130 -4.85 -8.53 -4.32
C GLN A 130 -5.68 -8.80 -3.07
N GLY A 131 -5.42 -9.93 -2.41
CA GLY A 131 -5.92 -10.24 -1.08
C GLY A 131 -4.77 -10.45 -0.12
N ARG A 132 -4.88 -9.98 1.13
CA ARG A 132 -3.88 -10.14 2.17
C ARG A 132 -4.50 -10.61 3.47
N VAL A 133 -3.79 -11.47 4.17
CA VAL A 133 -4.07 -11.82 5.57
C VAL A 133 -2.77 -11.74 6.36
N GLY A 134 -2.85 -11.35 7.63
CA GLY A 134 -1.69 -11.23 8.48
C GLY A 134 -2.00 -11.50 9.95
N LEU A 135 -0.98 -12.01 10.63
CA LEU A 135 -1.02 -12.29 12.06
C LEU A 135 0.22 -11.72 12.73
N SER A 136 0.04 -10.93 13.79
CA SER A 136 1.09 -10.52 14.71
C SER A 136 1.02 -11.39 15.97
N PRO A 137 2.06 -12.17 16.29
CA PRO A 137 2.03 -13.07 17.44
C PRO A 137 2.10 -12.32 18.77
N VAL A 138 2.51 -11.05 18.75
CA VAL A 138 2.73 -10.25 19.96
C VAL A 138 2.02 -8.90 19.82
N LYS A 139 1.19 -8.58 20.81
CA LYS A 139 0.65 -7.22 20.96
C LYS A 139 1.76 -6.30 21.48
N THR A 140 2.25 -5.40 20.65
CA THR A 140 3.22 -4.37 21.07
C THR A 140 2.57 -2.99 21.09
N GLY A 141 3.19 -2.05 21.80
CA GLY A 141 2.83 -0.62 21.68
C GLY A 141 3.27 -0.06 20.34
N PHE A 142 2.66 1.04 19.90
CA PHE A 142 2.99 1.72 18.63
C PHE A 142 4.40 2.33 18.60
N ASP A 143 5.03 2.45 19.75
CA ASP A 143 6.40 2.93 19.95
C ASP A 143 7.46 1.83 19.81
N LYS A 144 7.04 0.58 19.58
CA LYS A 144 7.90 -0.59 19.47
C LYS A 144 7.77 -1.22 18.08
N LEU A 145 8.84 -1.88 17.65
CA LEU A 145 8.83 -2.66 16.42
C LEU A 145 7.76 -3.77 16.53
N GLN A 146 6.82 -3.76 15.60
CA GLN A 146 5.82 -4.80 15.46
C GLN A 146 6.14 -5.66 14.25
N ILE A 147 6.06 -6.99 14.43
CA ILE A 147 6.34 -7.97 13.38
C ILE A 147 5.07 -8.74 13.06
N TRP A 148 4.81 -8.91 11.77
CA TRP A 148 3.66 -9.64 11.26
C TRP A 148 4.10 -10.72 10.28
N PHE A 149 3.47 -11.87 10.38
CA PHE A 149 3.49 -12.88 9.34
C PHE A 149 2.32 -12.63 8.40
N MET A 150 2.62 -12.40 7.13
CA MET A 150 1.64 -12.04 6.12
C MET A 150 1.62 -13.07 5.00
N VAL A 151 0.46 -13.27 4.39
CA VAL A 151 0.32 -13.98 3.13
C VAL A 151 -0.48 -13.09 2.18
N GLN A 152 0.04 -12.90 0.98
CA GLN A 152 -0.60 -12.20 -0.11
C GLN A 152 -0.95 -13.17 -1.23
N GLY A 153 -2.18 -13.09 -1.73
CA GLY A 153 -2.58 -13.65 -3.02
C GLY A 153 -2.78 -12.50 -4.01
N MET A 154 -2.19 -12.58 -5.20
CA MET A 154 -2.32 -11.54 -6.21
C MET A 154 -2.45 -12.12 -7.61
N VAL A 155 -3.33 -11.52 -8.42
CA VAL A 155 -3.45 -11.74 -9.87
C VAL A 155 -3.23 -10.41 -10.57
N ILE A 156 -2.44 -10.43 -11.64
CA ILE A 156 -2.23 -9.27 -12.52
C ILE A 156 -2.64 -9.72 -13.92
N HIS A 157 -3.89 -9.45 -14.27
CA HIS A 157 -4.46 -9.88 -15.55
C HIS A 157 -3.66 -9.31 -16.74
N ASN A 158 -3.48 -10.13 -17.77
CA ASN A 158 -2.64 -9.87 -18.94
C ASN A 158 -1.12 -9.78 -18.66
N VAL A 159 -0.67 -10.03 -17.43
CA VAL A 159 0.76 -10.16 -17.08
C VAL A 159 1.01 -11.53 -16.45
N GLU A 160 0.19 -11.87 -15.47
CA GLU A 160 0.24 -13.14 -14.73
C GLU A 160 -1.17 -13.50 -14.27
N ASP A 161 -1.89 -14.26 -15.09
CA ASP A 161 -3.30 -14.62 -14.87
C ASP A 161 -3.49 -15.70 -13.79
N THR A 162 -2.41 -16.28 -13.29
CA THR A 162 -2.48 -17.23 -12.19
C THR A 162 -2.21 -16.55 -10.86
N VAL A 163 -2.85 -17.03 -9.80
CA VAL A 163 -2.67 -16.49 -8.46
C VAL A 163 -1.23 -16.67 -7.99
N MET A 164 -0.55 -15.54 -7.72
CA MET A 164 0.75 -15.54 -7.06
C MET A 164 0.55 -15.48 -5.54
N ILE A 165 1.00 -16.51 -4.86
CA ILE A 165 0.99 -16.55 -3.39
C ILE A 165 2.36 -16.12 -2.88
N THR A 166 2.37 -15.13 -1.99
CA THR A 166 3.61 -14.53 -1.45
C THR A 166 3.53 -14.49 0.07
N PRO A 167 4.14 -15.46 0.78
CA PRO A 167 4.43 -15.32 2.20
C PRO A 167 5.46 -14.20 2.40
N MET A 168 5.27 -13.38 3.44
CA MET A 168 6.15 -12.25 3.73
C MET A 168 6.18 -11.93 5.22
N LEU A 169 7.25 -11.26 5.63
CA LEU A 169 7.35 -10.58 6.91
C LEU A 169 7.07 -9.10 6.72
N ARG A 170 6.21 -8.55 7.59
CA ARG A 170 5.95 -7.13 7.70
C ARG A 170 6.54 -6.64 9.01
N PHE A 171 7.23 -5.54 8.92
CA PHE A 171 7.78 -4.80 10.04
C PHE A 171 7.15 -3.42 10.06
N PHE A 172 6.67 -3.03 11.22
CA PHE A 172 6.08 -1.73 11.42
C PHE A 172 6.72 -1.04 12.63
N TYR A 173 7.24 0.14 12.44
CA TYR A 173 7.86 0.95 13.48
C TYR A 173 7.56 2.43 13.28
N HIS A 174 6.86 3.03 14.23
CA HIS A 174 6.37 4.40 14.15
C HIS A 174 5.52 4.63 12.88
N ASN A 175 6.09 5.35 11.91
CA ASN A 175 5.46 5.75 10.65
C ASN A 175 6.06 5.05 9.43
N VAL A 176 6.89 4.04 9.65
CA VAL A 176 7.54 3.26 8.60
C VAL A 176 7.05 1.82 8.65
N LEU A 177 6.57 1.36 7.51
CA LEU A 177 6.25 -0.03 7.26
C LEU A 177 7.15 -0.56 6.16
N TRP A 178 7.75 -1.73 6.36
CA TRP A 178 8.41 -2.45 5.28
C TRP A 178 8.03 -3.93 5.30
N GLU A 179 7.95 -4.49 4.12
CA GLU A 179 7.63 -5.89 3.91
C GLU A 179 8.68 -6.52 3.01
N VAL A 180 9.05 -7.75 3.33
CA VAL A 180 9.93 -8.57 2.52
C VAL A 180 9.36 -9.97 2.40
N GLY A 181 9.31 -10.50 1.19
CA GLY A 181 8.77 -11.82 0.92
C GLY A 181 9.27 -12.41 -0.38
N SER A 182 8.91 -13.65 -0.60
CA SER A 182 9.14 -14.34 -1.87
C SER A 182 7.88 -15.12 -2.26
N SER A 183 7.49 -15.01 -3.52
CA SER A 183 6.38 -15.79 -4.05
C SER A 183 6.73 -17.29 -4.06
N THR A 184 5.72 -18.13 -4.12
CA THR A 184 5.88 -19.59 -4.31
C THR A 184 6.59 -19.96 -5.62
N ARG A 185 6.84 -18.97 -6.50
CA ARG A 185 7.58 -19.13 -7.76
C ARG A 185 9.02 -18.63 -7.68
N GLY A 186 9.44 -18.14 -6.52
CA GLY A 186 10.79 -17.60 -6.30
C GLY A 186 10.93 -16.11 -6.61
N ASP A 187 9.86 -15.41 -7.00
CA ASP A 187 9.89 -13.97 -7.20
C ASP A 187 9.98 -13.26 -5.86
N TRP A 188 10.92 -12.33 -5.70
CA TRP A 188 11.03 -11.52 -4.52
C TRP A 188 9.99 -10.40 -4.47
N MET A 189 9.63 -9.97 -3.28
CA MET A 189 8.79 -8.80 -3.03
C MET A 189 9.44 -7.93 -1.95
N LEU A 190 9.50 -6.63 -2.23
CA LEU A 190 9.89 -5.61 -1.28
C LEU A 190 8.86 -4.48 -1.31
N ASN A 191 8.34 -4.11 -0.15
CA ASN A 191 7.48 -2.97 0.02
C ASN A 191 8.00 -2.06 1.13
N LEU A 192 8.01 -0.77 0.87
CA LEU A 192 8.33 0.28 1.84
C LEU A 192 7.22 1.32 1.81
N MET A 193 6.64 1.64 2.96
CA MET A 193 5.68 2.72 3.10
C MET A 193 6.10 3.64 4.25
N VAL A 194 6.05 4.93 4.00
CA VAL A 194 6.35 5.97 4.99
C VAL A 194 5.21 6.96 5.04
N HIS A 195 4.77 7.29 6.23
CA HIS A 195 3.80 8.35 6.50
C HIS A 195 4.48 9.51 7.23
N TYR A 196 4.24 10.72 6.76
CA TYR A 196 4.81 11.93 7.35
C TYR A 196 3.76 13.00 7.55
#